data_8fcba861fa11184a1ff44a8beec8258e
#
_entry.id   8fcba861fa11184a1ff44a8beec8258e
#
_cell.length_a   1.000
_cell.length_b   1.000
_cell.length_c   1.000
_cell.angle_alpha   90.00
_cell.angle_beta   90.00
_cell.angle_gamma   90.00
#
_symmetry.space_group_name_H-M   'P 1'
#
loop_
_entity.id
_entity.type
_entity.pdbx_description
1 polymer ?
#
loop_
_entity_poly.entity_id
_entity_poly.type
_entity_poly.pdbx_seq_one_letter_code
_entity_poly.pdbx_strand_id
1 'polypeptide(L)'
;MSDFRDMARDPKHRRSFEKLLWLAAQRGDADLVAERLSWGIDPNCRTAKKQRTPLISNVAGHSPSADTVRALLKAGADPALTDASGLTALDYARRKLARIQSRPRKTPPKSPSLDENNQLKLSPEEQAELDKMREELGDDAPEYMRMYWKERLRAARRVFNDPDQIEQIVAILEAASGQS
;
A
#
# COMPACT_ATOMS: atom_id res chain seq x y z
N MET A 1 -22.00 -9.91 20.88
CA MET A 1 -20.69 -9.72 20.21
C MET A 1 -20.49 -8.22 20.09
N SER A 2 -19.50 -7.67 20.79
CA SER A 2 -19.19 -6.23 20.70
C SER A 2 -18.75 -5.91 19.28
N ASP A 3 -19.42 -4.94 18.64
CA ASP A 3 -19.07 -4.51 17.30
C ASP A 3 -17.66 -3.88 17.34
N PHE A 4 -16.82 -4.14 16.34
CA PHE A 4 -15.48 -3.53 16.22
C PHE A 4 -15.52 -2.00 16.30
N ARG A 5 -16.66 -1.40 15.90
CA ARG A 5 -16.90 0.06 16.00
C ARG A 5 -16.95 0.53 17.45
N ASP A 6 -17.61 -0.22 18.31
CA ASP A 6 -17.71 0.12 19.73
C ASP A 6 -16.36 -0.05 20.41
N MET A 7 -15.62 -1.11 20.07
CA MET A 7 -14.26 -1.34 20.58
C MET A 7 -13.26 -0.28 20.11
N ALA A 8 -13.37 0.20 18.86
CA ALA A 8 -12.48 1.23 18.33
C ALA A 8 -12.67 2.59 19.02
N ARG A 9 -13.87 2.85 19.55
CA ARG A 9 -14.20 4.05 20.32
C ARG A 9 -13.80 3.96 21.80
N ASP A 10 -13.60 2.76 22.32
CA ASP A 10 -13.19 2.56 23.70
C ASP A 10 -11.74 3.08 23.89
N PRO A 11 -11.49 4.02 24.84
CA PRO A 11 -10.16 4.55 25.13
C PRO A 11 -9.11 3.47 25.43
N LYS A 12 -9.51 2.34 26.02
CA LYS A 12 -8.62 1.21 26.33
C LYS A 12 -8.08 0.52 25.06
N HIS A 13 -8.88 0.48 24.01
CA HIS A 13 -8.55 -0.23 22.78
C HIS A 13 -8.10 0.70 21.65
N ARG A 14 -8.37 2.00 21.76
CA ARG A 14 -8.12 3.02 20.74
C ARG A 14 -6.72 2.91 20.13
N ARG A 15 -5.68 2.85 20.93
CA ARG A 15 -4.27 2.74 20.46
C ARG A 15 -4.02 1.51 19.61
N SER A 16 -4.64 0.39 19.94
CA SER A 16 -4.51 -0.85 19.18
C SER A 16 -5.18 -0.73 17.81
N PHE A 17 -6.35 -0.11 17.74
CA PHE A 17 -7.07 0.13 16.50
C PHE A 17 -6.37 1.16 15.61
N GLU A 18 -5.87 2.27 16.17
CA GLU A 18 -5.02 3.23 15.47
C GLU A 18 -3.79 2.54 14.83
N LYS A 19 -3.15 1.61 15.57
CA LYS A 19 -2.01 0.84 15.07
C LYS A 19 -2.39 -0.02 13.86
N LEU A 20 -3.58 -0.62 13.85
CA LEU A 20 -4.07 -1.39 12.70
C LEU A 20 -4.23 -0.51 11.46
N LEU A 21 -4.74 0.72 11.60
CA LEU A 21 -4.86 1.67 10.51
C LEU A 21 -3.48 2.08 9.97
N TRP A 22 -2.51 2.40 10.83
CA TRP A 22 -1.14 2.73 10.38
C TRP A 22 -0.48 1.57 9.63
N LEU A 23 -0.65 0.34 10.11
CA LEU A 23 -0.08 -0.84 9.44
C LEU A 23 -0.71 -1.08 8.07
N ALA A 24 -2.03 -0.93 7.95
CA ALA A 24 -2.74 -1.03 6.68
C ALA A 24 -2.26 0.06 5.71
N ALA A 25 -2.19 1.32 6.16
CA ALA A 25 -1.69 2.43 5.39
C ALA A 25 -0.23 2.23 4.94
N GLN A 26 0.66 1.78 5.85
CA GLN A 26 2.07 1.52 5.53
C GLN A 26 2.26 0.42 4.48
N ARG A 27 1.33 -0.54 4.43
CA ARG A 27 1.31 -1.62 3.44
C ARG A 27 0.73 -1.20 2.10
N GLY A 28 0.07 -0.03 2.04
CA GLY A 28 -0.63 0.44 0.85
C GLY A 28 -1.89 -0.36 0.54
N ASP A 29 -2.51 -0.96 1.54
CA ASP A 29 -3.72 -1.76 1.40
C ASP A 29 -4.95 -0.87 1.55
N ALA A 30 -5.50 -0.41 0.42
CA ALA A 30 -6.61 0.52 0.39
C ALA A 30 -7.90 -0.08 0.97
N ASP A 31 -8.14 -1.37 0.75
CA ASP A 31 -9.34 -2.06 1.23
C ASP A 31 -9.33 -2.18 2.76
N LEU A 32 -8.20 -2.60 3.33
CA LEU A 32 -8.03 -2.63 4.78
C LEU A 32 -8.09 -1.24 5.39
N VAL A 33 -7.55 -0.22 4.75
CA VAL A 33 -7.64 1.16 5.21
C VAL A 33 -9.10 1.62 5.24
N ALA A 34 -9.86 1.38 4.17
CA ALA A 34 -11.28 1.72 4.11
C ALA A 34 -12.09 1.00 5.18
N GLU A 35 -11.83 -0.29 5.39
CA GLU A 35 -12.46 -1.07 6.45
C GLU A 35 -12.19 -0.48 7.84
N ARG A 36 -10.91 -0.17 8.17
CA ARG A 36 -10.53 0.39 9.48
C ARG A 36 -11.15 1.78 9.72
N LEU A 37 -11.18 2.60 8.68
CA LEU A 37 -11.85 3.92 8.74
C LEU A 37 -13.35 3.79 8.97
N SER A 38 -14.01 2.74 8.42
CA SER A 38 -15.43 2.48 8.66
C SER A 38 -15.76 2.15 10.12
N TRP A 39 -14.75 1.77 10.92
CA TRP A 39 -14.91 1.57 12.37
C TRP A 39 -14.86 2.88 13.17
N GLY A 40 -14.65 4.03 12.50
CA GLY A 40 -14.61 5.34 13.12
C GLY A 40 -13.23 5.70 13.71
N ILE A 41 -12.16 5.06 13.24
CA ILE A 41 -10.80 5.43 13.61
C ILE A 41 -10.46 6.77 12.96
N ASP A 42 -9.87 7.68 13.74
CA ASP A 42 -9.44 9.00 13.27
C ASP A 42 -8.36 8.86 12.16
N PRO A 43 -8.62 9.34 10.92
CA PRO A 43 -7.65 9.32 9.83
C PRO A 43 -6.39 10.16 10.12
N ASN A 44 -6.45 11.05 11.11
CA ASN A 44 -5.36 11.95 11.52
C ASN A 44 -4.62 11.47 12.78
N CYS A 45 -4.93 10.26 13.26
CA CYS A 45 -4.25 9.70 14.43
C CYS A 45 -2.73 9.63 14.21
N ARG A 46 -1.94 9.81 15.29
CA ARG A 46 -0.49 9.97 15.22
C ARG A 46 0.27 8.84 15.90
N THR A 47 1.34 8.36 15.26
CA THR A 47 2.28 7.41 15.88
C THR A 47 3.03 8.07 17.04
N ALA A 48 3.33 7.29 18.10
CA ALA A 48 3.91 7.84 19.34
C ALA A 48 5.29 8.51 19.11
N LYS A 49 6.21 7.85 18.43
CA LYS A 49 7.60 8.36 18.29
C LYS A 49 7.76 9.37 17.17
N LYS A 50 7.26 9.05 15.98
CA LYS A 50 7.49 9.87 14.76
C LYS A 50 6.36 10.84 14.48
N GLN A 51 5.29 10.82 15.26
CA GLN A 51 4.10 11.67 15.06
C GLN A 51 3.52 11.59 13.64
N ARG A 52 3.72 10.47 12.95
CA ARG A 52 3.22 10.25 11.59
C ARG A 52 1.73 9.95 11.59
N THR A 53 1.02 10.60 10.68
CA THR A 53 -0.36 10.23 10.36
C THR A 53 -0.39 8.97 9.48
N PRO A 54 -1.55 8.29 9.31
CA PRO A 54 -1.69 7.22 8.33
C PRO A 54 -1.30 7.64 6.91
N LEU A 55 -1.62 8.88 6.51
CA LEU A 55 -1.26 9.44 5.22
C LEU A 55 0.27 9.52 5.03
N ILE A 56 0.97 10.10 6.00
CA ILE A 56 2.45 10.13 6.00
C ILE A 56 3.02 8.72 6.03
N SER A 57 2.43 7.82 6.82
CA SER A 57 2.89 6.43 6.97
C SER A 57 2.77 5.64 5.67
N ASN A 58 1.74 5.89 4.86
CA ASN A 58 1.60 5.31 3.53
C ASN A 58 2.72 5.78 2.62
N VAL A 59 2.88 7.09 2.45
CA VAL A 59 3.83 7.67 1.50
C VAL A 59 5.28 7.41 1.89
N ALA A 60 5.61 7.52 3.18
CA ALA A 60 6.94 7.22 3.71
C ALA A 60 7.24 5.71 3.78
N GLY A 61 6.22 4.87 3.69
CA GLY A 61 6.30 3.42 3.78
C GLY A 61 7.01 2.75 2.59
N HIS A 62 7.06 1.42 2.63
CA HIS A 62 7.69 0.62 1.58
C HIS A 62 6.80 0.41 0.35
N SER A 63 5.50 0.53 0.51
CA SER A 63 4.50 0.27 -0.54
C SER A 63 3.50 1.43 -0.60
N PRO A 64 3.91 2.63 -1.02
CA PRO A 64 2.99 3.74 -1.19
C PRO A 64 1.95 3.39 -2.26
N SER A 65 0.71 3.79 -2.02
CA SER A 65 -0.42 3.48 -2.90
C SER A 65 -1.30 4.72 -3.08
N ALA A 66 -1.54 5.09 -4.33
CA ALA A 66 -2.42 6.21 -4.67
C ALA A 66 -3.86 5.95 -4.21
N ASP A 67 -4.33 4.71 -4.27
CA ASP A 67 -5.68 4.35 -3.82
C ASP A 67 -5.82 4.49 -2.30
N THR A 68 -4.78 4.10 -1.55
CA THR A 68 -4.73 4.34 -0.10
C THR A 68 -4.75 5.82 0.24
N VAL A 69 -4.01 6.65 -0.51
CA VAL A 69 -4.02 8.12 -0.35
C VAL A 69 -5.43 8.66 -0.59
N ARG A 70 -6.09 8.25 -1.69
CA ARG A 70 -7.48 8.67 -1.99
C ARG A 70 -8.45 8.25 -0.89
N ALA A 71 -8.35 7.01 -0.38
CA ALA A 71 -9.21 6.51 0.69
C ALA A 71 -9.05 7.33 1.98
N LEU A 72 -7.81 7.66 2.36
CA LEU A 72 -7.52 8.47 3.54
C LEU A 72 -8.03 9.91 3.39
N LEU A 73 -7.79 10.56 2.25
CA LEU A 73 -8.28 11.93 1.99
C LEU A 73 -9.81 11.98 1.97
N LYS A 74 -10.46 10.99 1.35
CA LYS A 74 -11.94 10.87 1.35
C LYS A 74 -12.50 10.75 2.77
N ALA A 75 -11.75 10.13 3.67
CA ALA A 75 -12.14 9.98 5.09
C ALA A 75 -11.77 11.20 5.96
N GLY A 76 -11.25 12.27 5.39
CA GLY A 76 -10.91 13.50 6.11
C GLY A 76 -9.48 13.54 6.65
N ALA A 77 -8.55 12.79 6.06
CA ALA A 77 -7.13 12.95 6.37
C ALA A 77 -6.65 14.34 5.91
N ASP A 78 -6.01 15.07 6.81
CA ASP A 78 -5.44 16.39 6.54
C ASP A 78 -4.04 16.27 5.90
N PRO A 79 -3.86 16.69 4.64
CA PRO A 79 -2.57 16.62 3.96
C PRO A 79 -1.54 17.62 4.48
N ALA A 80 -1.94 18.67 5.22
CA ALA A 80 -1.06 19.69 5.77
C ALA A 80 -0.37 19.25 7.07
N LEU A 81 -0.83 18.17 7.70
CA LEU A 81 -0.22 17.67 8.92
C LEU A 81 1.23 17.20 8.69
N THR A 82 2.09 17.60 9.60
CA THR A 82 3.52 17.22 9.60
C THR A 82 3.83 16.15 10.64
N ASP A 83 4.89 15.40 10.42
CA ASP A 83 5.46 14.49 11.41
C ASP A 83 6.43 15.23 12.38
N ALA A 84 7.09 14.47 13.27
CA ALA A 84 8.07 15.02 14.20
C ALA A 84 9.29 15.68 13.54
N SER A 85 9.50 15.46 12.24
CA SER A 85 10.55 16.08 11.44
C SER A 85 10.07 17.32 10.68
N GLY A 86 8.84 17.75 10.89
CA GLY A 86 8.21 18.87 10.19
C GLY A 86 7.86 18.58 8.72
N LEU A 87 7.77 17.30 8.32
CA LEU A 87 7.53 16.89 6.95
C LEU A 87 6.07 16.44 6.75
N THR A 88 5.45 16.93 5.69
CA THR A 88 4.14 16.51 5.22
C THR A 88 4.22 15.22 4.39
N ALA A 89 3.06 14.63 4.07
CA ALA A 89 2.99 13.52 3.12
C ALA A 89 3.53 13.91 1.73
N LEU A 90 3.25 15.14 1.27
CA LEU A 90 3.74 15.67 0.00
C LEU A 90 5.27 15.78 -0.03
N ASP A 91 5.89 16.23 1.06
CA ASP A 91 7.35 16.30 1.15
C ASP A 91 7.99 14.91 1.02
N TYR A 92 7.41 13.91 1.66
CA TYR A 92 7.85 12.53 1.51
C TYR A 92 7.70 12.01 0.09
N ALA A 93 6.58 12.32 -0.59
CA ALA A 93 6.33 11.91 -1.97
C ALA A 93 7.37 12.53 -2.91
N ARG A 94 7.59 13.84 -2.82
CA ARG A 94 8.57 14.56 -3.64
C ARG A 94 10.01 14.06 -3.44
N ARG A 95 10.43 13.85 -2.18
CA ARG A 95 11.74 13.27 -1.87
C ARG A 95 11.90 11.87 -2.42
N LYS A 96 10.84 11.05 -2.36
CA LYS A 96 10.84 9.69 -2.89
C LYS A 96 10.94 9.70 -4.41
N LEU A 97 10.18 10.57 -5.09
CA LEU A 97 10.22 10.73 -6.54
C LEU A 97 11.62 11.17 -7.00
N ALA A 98 12.20 12.20 -6.40
CA ALA A 98 13.54 12.68 -6.72
C ALA A 98 14.60 11.57 -6.56
N ARG A 99 14.47 10.74 -5.50
CA ARG A 99 15.39 9.62 -5.28
C ARG A 99 15.25 8.52 -6.33
N ILE A 100 14.02 8.27 -6.83
CA ILE A 100 13.78 7.29 -7.89
C ILE A 100 14.34 7.79 -9.21
N GLN A 101 14.11 9.06 -9.53
CA GLN A 101 14.59 9.70 -10.77
C GLN A 101 16.11 9.80 -10.83
N SER A 102 16.80 9.96 -9.69
CA SER A 102 18.27 10.01 -9.62
C SER A 102 18.97 8.65 -9.71
N ARG A 103 18.23 7.54 -9.70
CA ARG A 103 18.79 6.19 -9.77
C ARG A 103 18.53 5.55 -11.13
N PRO A 104 19.52 4.82 -11.72
CA PRO A 104 19.25 4.05 -12.93
C PRO A 104 18.11 3.08 -12.65
N ARG A 105 17.10 3.07 -13.54
CA ARG A 105 15.95 2.16 -13.46
C ARG A 105 16.47 0.71 -13.46
N LYS A 106 16.36 0.03 -12.34
CA LYS A 106 16.37 -1.43 -12.37
C LYS A 106 15.04 -1.85 -12.99
N THR A 107 15.10 -2.52 -14.14
CA THR A 107 13.89 -3.09 -14.75
C THR A 107 13.17 -3.93 -13.71
N PRO A 108 11.87 -3.66 -13.44
CA PRO A 108 11.11 -4.54 -12.57
C PRO A 108 11.14 -5.96 -13.16
N PRO A 109 11.12 -7.00 -12.33
CA PRO A 109 10.96 -8.36 -12.84
C PRO A 109 9.72 -8.38 -13.74
N LYS A 110 9.84 -8.99 -14.93
CA LYS A 110 8.73 -9.08 -15.88
C LYS A 110 7.53 -9.64 -15.12
N SER A 111 6.49 -8.83 -15.00
CA SER A 111 5.22 -9.31 -14.45
C SER A 111 4.66 -10.36 -15.39
N PRO A 112 4.18 -11.49 -14.89
CA PRO A 112 3.46 -12.43 -15.73
C PRO A 112 2.26 -11.69 -16.31
N SER A 113 2.14 -11.66 -17.64
CA SER A 113 0.98 -11.13 -18.33
C SER A 113 -0.15 -12.16 -18.28
N LEU A 114 -1.40 -11.69 -18.24
CA LEU A 114 -2.55 -12.55 -18.44
C LEU A 114 -2.85 -12.64 -19.94
N ASP A 115 -3.29 -13.80 -20.41
CA ASP A 115 -3.82 -13.98 -21.74
C ASP A 115 -5.28 -13.51 -21.86
N GLU A 116 -5.86 -13.62 -23.05
CA GLU A 116 -7.23 -13.22 -23.36
C GLU A 116 -8.29 -13.99 -22.51
N ASN A 117 -7.92 -15.15 -21.96
CA ASN A 117 -8.74 -15.98 -21.10
C ASN A 117 -8.47 -15.77 -19.60
N ASN A 118 -7.76 -14.69 -19.24
CA ASN A 118 -7.38 -14.38 -17.87
C ASN A 118 -6.48 -15.44 -17.22
N GLN A 119 -5.76 -16.24 -18.05
CA GLN A 119 -4.78 -17.21 -17.60
C GLN A 119 -3.37 -16.59 -17.60
N LEU A 120 -2.50 -17.10 -16.74
CA LEU A 120 -1.12 -16.62 -16.64
C LEU A 120 -0.35 -16.98 -17.92
N LYS A 121 0.17 -15.97 -18.62
CA LYS A 121 1.11 -16.13 -19.71
C LYS A 121 2.49 -16.40 -19.10
N LEU A 122 2.89 -17.65 -19.07
CA LEU A 122 4.15 -18.09 -18.46
C LEU A 122 5.26 -18.09 -19.50
N SER A 123 6.50 -17.79 -19.06
CA SER A 123 7.68 -18.09 -19.85
C SER A 123 7.92 -19.62 -19.90
N PRO A 124 8.72 -20.14 -20.84
CA PRO A 124 9.06 -21.56 -20.88
C PRO A 124 9.66 -22.12 -19.58
N GLU A 125 10.44 -21.29 -18.87
CA GLU A 125 11.03 -21.64 -17.59
C GLU A 125 9.98 -21.73 -16.48
N GLU A 126 9.06 -20.78 -16.44
CA GLU A 126 7.95 -20.72 -15.50
C GLU A 126 6.94 -21.86 -15.77
N GLN A 127 6.75 -22.22 -17.04
CA GLN A 127 5.91 -23.36 -17.42
C GLN A 127 6.52 -24.68 -16.92
N ALA A 128 7.82 -24.86 -17.09
CA ALA A 128 8.52 -26.06 -16.59
C ALA A 128 8.44 -26.16 -15.05
N GLU A 129 8.52 -25.03 -14.34
CA GLU A 129 8.37 -24.99 -12.88
C GLU A 129 6.94 -25.34 -12.47
N LEU A 130 5.92 -24.85 -13.20
CA LEU A 130 4.51 -25.19 -12.98
C LEU A 130 4.25 -26.67 -13.23
N ASP A 131 4.82 -27.26 -14.30
CA ASP A 131 4.64 -28.66 -14.63
C ASP A 131 5.26 -29.56 -13.53
N LYS A 132 6.41 -29.19 -13.01
CA LYS A 132 7.02 -29.85 -11.85
C LYS A 132 6.15 -29.75 -10.60
N MET A 133 5.57 -28.58 -10.34
CA MET A 133 4.63 -28.40 -9.21
C MET A 133 3.34 -29.19 -9.38
N ARG A 134 2.87 -29.40 -10.62
CA ARG A 134 1.71 -30.25 -10.89
C ARG A 134 1.96 -31.71 -10.52
N GLU A 135 3.19 -32.18 -10.72
CA GLU A 135 3.55 -33.53 -10.28
C GLU A 135 3.53 -33.66 -8.76
N GLU A 136 3.86 -32.58 -8.03
CA GLU A 136 3.92 -32.58 -6.56
C GLU A 136 2.57 -32.23 -5.89
N LEU A 137 1.78 -31.30 -6.46
CA LEU A 137 0.59 -30.70 -5.85
C LEU A 137 -0.72 -31.06 -6.58
N GLY A 138 -0.65 -31.71 -7.75
CA GLY A 138 -1.82 -32.05 -8.53
C GLY A 138 -2.56 -30.81 -9.06
N ASP A 139 -3.89 -30.85 -9.00
CA ASP A 139 -4.77 -29.81 -9.58
C ASP A 139 -4.72 -28.44 -8.86
N ASP A 140 -4.16 -28.39 -7.64
CA ASP A 140 -4.00 -27.15 -6.86
C ASP A 140 -2.82 -26.27 -7.30
N ALA A 141 -1.92 -26.80 -8.17
CA ALA A 141 -0.74 -26.11 -8.65
C ALA A 141 -1.03 -24.72 -9.29
N PRO A 142 -2.08 -24.55 -10.15
CA PRO A 142 -2.37 -23.23 -10.73
C PRO A 142 -2.78 -22.18 -9.71
N GLU A 143 -3.49 -22.57 -8.64
CA GLU A 143 -3.90 -21.66 -7.57
C GLU A 143 -2.70 -21.26 -6.71
N TYR A 144 -1.84 -22.21 -6.38
CA TYR A 144 -0.58 -21.97 -5.68
C TYR A 144 0.31 -21.01 -6.47
N MET A 145 0.46 -21.19 -7.78
CA MET A 145 1.23 -20.30 -8.64
C MET A 145 0.64 -18.88 -8.68
N ARG A 146 -0.69 -18.73 -8.76
CA ARG A 146 -1.35 -17.40 -8.66
C ARG A 146 -1.02 -16.71 -7.34
N MET A 147 -1.05 -17.45 -6.25
CA MET A 147 -0.72 -16.93 -4.92
C MET A 147 0.76 -16.55 -4.82
N TYR A 148 1.67 -17.38 -5.31
CA TYR A 148 3.10 -17.14 -5.39
C TYR A 148 3.42 -15.88 -6.21
N TRP A 149 2.82 -15.73 -7.41
CA TRP A 149 3.01 -14.55 -8.26
C TRP A 149 2.41 -13.29 -7.63
N LYS A 150 1.28 -13.38 -6.98
CA LYS A 150 0.67 -12.25 -6.25
C LYS A 150 1.59 -11.76 -5.14
N GLU A 151 2.20 -12.66 -4.39
CA GLU A 151 3.18 -12.32 -3.36
C GLU A 151 4.49 -11.77 -3.95
N ARG A 152 4.97 -12.35 -5.05
CA ARG A 152 6.16 -11.88 -5.75
C ARG A 152 5.97 -10.47 -6.36
N LEU A 153 4.80 -10.20 -6.93
CA LEU A 153 4.42 -8.86 -7.38
C LEU A 153 4.32 -7.86 -6.22
N ARG A 154 3.75 -8.28 -5.10
CA ARG A 154 3.74 -7.46 -3.89
C ARG A 154 5.15 -7.18 -3.37
N ALA A 155 6.02 -8.19 -3.38
CA ALA A 155 7.42 -8.03 -2.98
C ALA A 155 8.19 -7.12 -3.95
N ALA A 156 8.01 -7.28 -5.26
CA ALA A 156 8.59 -6.43 -6.28
C ALA A 156 8.14 -4.97 -6.14
N ARG A 157 6.85 -4.73 -5.91
CA ARG A 157 6.31 -3.39 -5.62
C ARG A 157 6.89 -2.78 -4.33
N ARG A 158 7.21 -3.61 -3.32
CA ARG A 158 7.89 -3.15 -2.09
C ARG A 158 9.32 -2.67 -2.35
N VAL A 159 10.03 -3.31 -3.29
CA VAL A 159 11.43 -2.99 -3.63
C VAL A 159 11.51 -1.87 -4.67
N PHE A 160 10.57 -1.85 -5.60
CA PHE A 160 10.49 -0.84 -6.66
C PHE A 160 9.29 0.07 -6.34
N ASN A 161 9.58 1.24 -5.76
CA ASN A 161 8.59 2.31 -5.78
C ASN A 161 8.31 2.63 -7.25
N ASP A 162 7.12 2.30 -7.71
CA ASP A 162 6.68 2.60 -9.06
C ASP A 162 6.66 4.13 -9.25
N PRO A 163 7.47 4.69 -10.18
CA PRO A 163 7.52 6.14 -10.39
C PRO A 163 6.14 6.70 -10.71
N ASP A 164 5.37 6.00 -11.54
CA ASP A 164 4.04 6.46 -11.99
C ASP A 164 3.07 6.55 -10.81
N GLN A 165 3.15 5.61 -9.87
CA GLN A 165 2.37 5.68 -8.63
C GLN A 165 2.79 6.87 -7.74
N ILE A 166 4.09 7.13 -7.64
CA ILE A 166 4.56 8.25 -6.82
C ILE A 166 4.18 9.59 -7.46
N GLU A 167 4.25 9.71 -8.79
CA GLU A 167 3.79 10.89 -9.52
C GLU A 167 2.28 11.13 -9.32
N GLN A 168 1.47 10.08 -9.38
CA GLN A 168 0.04 10.16 -9.04
C GLN A 168 -0.19 10.63 -7.60
N ILE A 169 0.57 10.10 -6.64
CA ILE A 169 0.47 10.51 -5.24
C ILE A 169 0.84 11.99 -5.09
N VAL A 170 1.89 12.46 -5.74
CA VAL A 170 2.28 13.88 -5.74
C VAL A 170 1.12 14.73 -6.26
N ALA A 171 0.58 14.40 -7.43
CA ALA A 171 -0.53 15.14 -8.04
C ALA A 171 -1.79 15.20 -7.14
N ILE A 172 -2.15 14.07 -6.51
CA ILE A 172 -3.30 13.99 -5.59
C ILE A 172 -3.08 14.90 -4.36
N LEU A 173 -1.87 14.86 -3.79
CA LEU A 173 -1.56 15.63 -2.58
C LEU A 173 -1.43 17.14 -2.88
N GLU A 174 -0.92 17.53 -4.05
CA GLU A 174 -0.87 18.92 -4.50
C GLU A 174 -2.29 19.48 -4.69
N ALA A 175 -3.17 18.72 -5.34
CA ALA A 175 -4.57 19.12 -5.50
C ALA A 175 -5.30 19.25 -4.15
N ALA A 176 -5.06 18.35 -3.21
CA ALA A 176 -5.64 18.40 -1.89
C ALA A 176 -5.12 19.57 -1.03
N SER A 177 -3.82 19.90 -1.17
CA SER A 177 -3.21 21.03 -0.42
C SER A 177 -3.57 22.40 -1.00
N GLY A 178 -3.97 22.49 -2.27
CA GLY A 178 -4.39 23.75 -2.91
C GLY A 178 -5.86 24.14 -2.69
N GLN A 179 -6.63 23.28 -2.01
CA GLN A 179 -8.05 23.51 -1.69
C GLN A 179 -8.29 24.00 -0.24
N SER A 180 -7.23 24.28 0.51
CA SER A 180 -7.26 24.70 1.92
C SER A 180 -7.18 26.20 2.08
#